data_59960563fe913a51549759c180076ee9
#
_entry.id   59960563fe913a51549759c180076ee9
#
_cell.length_a   1.000
_cell.length_b   1.000
_cell.length_c   1.000
_cell.angle_alpha   90.00
_cell.angle_beta   90.00
_cell.angle_gamma   90.00
#
_symmetry.space_group_name_H-M   'P 1'
#
loop_
_entity.id
_entity.type
_entity.pdbx_description
1 polymer ?
#
loop_
_entity_poly.entity_id
_entity_poly.type
_entity_poly.pdbx_seq_one_letter_code
_entity_poly.pdbx_strand_id
1 'polypeptide(L)'
;MLSLTKYVEWMAFVSFDEHIFDVMDSIILAQFAYLDMKDVWQQEPMKIRDLIEKQSSYSMQMVPDGQDHDDFIKMVARSDRYGQIWVKNNVDTFDEKEHIQFGAMTLQIDEDHDLILFKGTDDSIVGWREDFMMSFTKTFSQTASLAYLESEIQPHKRYYVAGHSKGGHLAIYSTSQLMEDNLAHIQAIYDLDGPGLCKDVMDPELTARIDAITMRVIPQYCIVGNIFEPHFSNVHIVKSHAQGTMQHSLSSWQFDHNGLIEVAEEDPQSVWISRSINDWMKNVNQEDRKTFVNQMFDAFSINGNVNFEEVKKGNLMDFHNLLMAFLRTDPVTKKTAVELPVTAIANSGPIVKKRLWERIKERIKK
;
A
#
# COMPACT_ATOMS: atom_id res chain seq x y z
N MET A 1 24.05 -1.76 7.15
CA MET A 1 22.84 -1.75 6.35
C MET A 1 22.46 -3.18 6.05
N LEU A 2 21.26 -3.59 6.39
CA LEU A 2 20.73 -4.94 6.19
C LEU A 2 19.65 -4.92 5.12
N SER A 3 19.49 -6.02 4.37
CA SER A 3 18.28 -6.31 3.62
C SER A 3 17.24 -6.92 4.57
N LEU A 4 15.95 -6.98 4.15
CA LEU A 4 14.91 -7.67 4.93
C LEU A 4 15.33 -9.11 5.28
N THR A 5 15.85 -9.88 4.31
CA THR A 5 16.34 -11.25 4.53
C THR A 5 17.41 -11.30 5.61
N LYS A 6 18.37 -10.37 5.58
CA LYS A 6 19.44 -10.30 6.59
C LYS A 6 18.95 -9.89 7.97
N TYR A 7 17.93 -9.04 8.04
CA TYR A 7 17.30 -8.70 9.31
C TYR A 7 16.53 -9.90 9.89
N VAL A 8 15.78 -10.64 9.07
CA VAL A 8 15.13 -11.90 9.48
C VAL A 8 16.16 -12.91 9.98
N GLU A 9 17.30 -13.08 9.29
CA GLU A 9 18.38 -13.96 9.71
C GLU A 9 18.95 -13.55 11.08
N TRP A 10 19.13 -12.24 11.30
CA TRP A 10 19.66 -11.72 12.56
C TRP A 10 18.68 -11.90 13.72
N MET A 11 17.38 -11.72 13.49
CA MET A 11 16.32 -11.91 14.49
C MET A 11 15.83 -13.35 14.61
N ALA A 12 16.35 -14.27 13.81
CA ALA A 12 15.77 -15.61 13.63
C ALA A 12 15.52 -16.40 14.90
N PHE A 13 16.36 -16.21 15.93
CA PHE A 13 16.30 -16.94 17.21
C PHE A 13 15.81 -16.08 18.38
N VAL A 14 15.42 -14.83 18.13
CA VAL A 14 14.91 -13.93 19.17
C VAL A 14 13.39 -14.08 19.27
N SER A 15 12.90 -14.63 20.37
CA SER A 15 11.47 -14.83 20.60
C SER A 15 10.73 -13.51 20.82
N PHE A 16 9.40 -13.54 20.73
CA PHE A 16 8.57 -12.37 21.05
C PHE A 16 8.55 -12.05 22.56
N ASP A 17 8.93 -13.00 23.43
CA ASP A 17 9.13 -12.75 24.85
C ASP A 17 10.43 -11.96 25.13
N GLU A 18 11.47 -12.17 24.32
CA GLU A 18 12.77 -11.48 24.46
C GLU A 18 12.75 -10.11 23.78
N HIS A 19 12.02 -9.98 22.68
CA HIS A 19 11.81 -8.72 21.94
C HIS A 19 10.37 -8.68 21.46
N ILE A 20 9.57 -7.82 22.07
CA ILE A 20 8.15 -7.67 21.77
C ILE A 20 7.95 -7.30 20.29
N PHE A 21 6.77 -7.63 19.77
CA PHE A 21 6.37 -7.28 18.39
C PHE A 21 6.48 -5.78 18.14
N ASP A 22 7.12 -5.40 17.06
CA ASP A 22 7.36 -4.01 16.69
C ASP A 22 7.12 -3.72 15.19
N VAL A 23 7.48 -2.51 14.77
CA VAL A 23 7.34 -2.05 13.39
C VAL A 23 8.16 -2.89 12.39
N MET A 24 9.31 -3.40 12.79
CA MET A 24 10.14 -4.23 11.90
C MET A 24 9.48 -5.58 11.62
N ASP A 25 8.86 -6.18 12.64
CA ASP A 25 8.07 -7.40 12.46
C ASP A 25 6.87 -7.15 11.53
N SER A 26 6.21 -6.00 11.69
CA SER A 26 5.09 -5.60 10.82
C SER A 26 5.52 -5.45 9.36
N ILE A 27 6.70 -4.89 9.09
CA ILE A 27 7.28 -4.76 7.74
C ILE A 27 7.59 -6.12 7.13
N ILE A 28 8.20 -7.03 7.91
CA ILE A 28 8.54 -8.38 7.44
C ILE A 28 7.27 -9.17 7.11
N LEU A 29 6.26 -9.12 7.98
CA LEU A 29 5.01 -9.84 7.76
C LEU A 29 4.16 -9.18 6.67
N ALA A 30 4.19 -7.85 6.53
CA ALA A 30 3.55 -7.16 5.40
C ALA A 30 4.19 -7.54 4.05
N GLN A 31 5.53 -7.70 4.01
CA GLN A 31 6.20 -8.23 2.81
C GLN A 31 5.82 -9.70 2.57
N PHE A 32 5.74 -10.52 3.60
CA PHE A 32 5.31 -11.91 3.51
C PHE A 32 3.86 -12.03 2.97
N ALA A 33 2.97 -11.11 3.31
CA ALA A 33 1.57 -11.12 2.86
C ALA A 33 1.39 -11.04 1.33
N TYR A 34 2.41 -10.60 0.59
CA TYR A 34 2.39 -10.61 -0.88
C TYR A 34 2.64 -12.00 -1.50
N LEU A 35 2.95 -13.01 -0.68
CA LEU A 35 3.05 -14.40 -1.14
C LEU A 35 1.68 -14.89 -1.60
N ASP A 36 1.64 -15.49 -2.79
CA ASP A 36 0.44 -16.18 -3.27
C ASP A 36 0.30 -17.53 -2.54
N MET A 37 -0.78 -17.68 -1.79
CA MET A 37 -1.07 -18.86 -0.97
C MET A 37 -2.25 -19.69 -1.50
N LYS A 38 -2.82 -19.34 -2.66
CA LYS A 38 -4.06 -19.94 -3.18
C LYS A 38 -4.00 -21.46 -3.27
N ASP A 39 -2.85 -22.01 -3.65
CA ASP A 39 -2.71 -23.46 -3.86
C ASP A 39 -2.49 -24.25 -2.56
N VAL A 40 -2.09 -23.60 -1.46
CA VAL A 40 -1.71 -24.27 -0.21
C VAL A 40 -2.61 -23.96 0.96
N TRP A 41 -3.29 -22.82 0.96
CA TRP A 41 -4.20 -22.43 2.01
C TRP A 41 -5.53 -23.20 1.91
N GLN A 42 -5.84 -24.01 2.93
CA GLN A 42 -7.02 -24.88 2.99
C GLN A 42 -8.07 -24.41 4.00
N GLN A 43 -8.05 -23.14 4.38
CA GLN A 43 -8.93 -22.54 5.39
C GLN A 43 -8.79 -23.17 6.80
N GLU A 44 -7.66 -23.76 7.10
CA GLU A 44 -7.33 -24.30 8.43
C GLU A 44 -6.06 -23.61 8.97
N PRO A 45 -6.00 -23.32 10.27
CA PRO A 45 -4.80 -22.74 10.88
C PRO A 45 -3.55 -23.55 10.61
N MET A 46 -2.48 -22.88 10.19
CA MET A 46 -1.22 -23.50 9.84
C MET A 46 -0.05 -22.57 10.21
N LYS A 47 1.07 -23.15 10.65
CA LYS A 47 2.29 -22.35 10.86
C LYS A 47 2.86 -21.84 9.53
N ILE A 48 3.48 -20.68 9.54
CA ILE A 48 4.18 -20.13 8.37
C ILE A 48 5.17 -21.15 7.81
N ARG A 49 5.96 -21.83 8.68
CA ARG A 49 6.91 -22.88 8.27
C ARG A 49 6.24 -23.98 7.47
N ASP A 50 5.17 -24.54 7.99
CA ASP A 50 4.47 -25.68 7.37
C ASP A 50 3.77 -25.27 6.05
N LEU A 51 3.28 -24.02 5.99
CA LEU A 51 2.68 -23.44 4.78
C LEU A 51 3.72 -23.32 3.67
N ILE A 52 4.92 -22.83 4.00
CA ILE A 52 6.00 -22.68 3.02
C ILE A 52 6.54 -24.04 2.57
N GLU A 53 6.66 -25.02 3.46
CA GLU A 53 7.11 -26.38 3.10
C GLU A 53 6.16 -27.10 2.12
N LYS A 54 4.88 -26.75 2.13
CA LYS A 54 3.88 -27.31 1.18
C LYS A 54 3.92 -26.68 -0.20
N GLN A 55 4.55 -25.52 -0.35
CA GLN A 55 4.65 -24.86 -1.65
C GLN A 55 5.76 -25.46 -2.52
N SER A 56 5.46 -25.76 -3.77
CA SER A 56 6.44 -26.23 -4.75
C SER A 56 7.21 -25.09 -5.42
N SER A 57 6.63 -23.89 -5.47
CA SER A 57 7.22 -22.67 -6.01
C SER A 57 6.64 -21.46 -5.30
N TYR A 58 7.37 -20.35 -5.28
CA TYR A 58 6.94 -19.11 -4.65
C TYR A 58 6.66 -18.06 -5.71
N SER A 59 5.49 -17.42 -5.61
CA SER A 59 5.15 -16.23 -6.36
C SER A 59 4.86 -15.11 -5.37
N MET A 60 5.61 -14.02 -5.46
CA MET A 60 5.39 -12.81 -4.68
C MET A 60 5.14 -11.65 -5.61
N GLN A 61 4.15 -10.84 -5.25
CA GLN A 61 3.84 -9.59 -5.92
C GLN A 61 4.64 -8.44 -5.29
N MET A 62 4.71 -7.30 -5.98
CA MET A 62 5.30 -6.05 -5.47
C MET A 62 6.76 -6.16 -5.01
N VAL A 63 7.56 -6.98 -5.66
CA VAL A 63 8.99 -7.07 -5.36
C VAL A 63 9.82 -6.58 -6.54
N PRO A 64 10.79 -5.66 -6.32
CA PRO A 64 11.66 -5.15 -7.38
C PRO A 64 12.46 -6.28 -8.04
N ASP A 65 12.68 -6.15 -9.36
CA ASP A 65 13.56 -7.02 -10.12
C ASP A 65 14.93 -7.18 -9.44
N GLY A 66 15.41 -8.42 -9.32
CA GLY A 66 16.75 -8.75 -8.82
C GLY A 66 16.87 -9.03 -7.32
N GLN A 67 15.78 -9.03 -6.57
CA GLN A 67 15.80 -9.54 -5.20
C GLN A 67 15.42 -11.04 -5.17
N ASP A 68 16.16 -11.80 -4.37
CA ASP A 68 15.89 -13.23 -4.20
C ASP A 68 14.72 -13.42 -3.20
N HIS A 69 13.50 -13.50 -3.75
CA HIS A 69 12.27 -13.71 -2.97
C HIS A 69 12.26 -15.04 -2.26
N ASP A 70 12.79 -16.05 -2.94
CA ASP A 70 12.87 -17.40 -2.42
C ASP A 70 13.71 -17.43 -1.14
N ASP A 71 14.83 -16.69 -1.11
CA ASP A 71 15.66 -16.62 0.07
C ASP A 71 14.97 -15.90 1.24
N PHE A 72 14.23 -14.82 0.98
CA PHE A 72 13.44 -14.13 2.00
C PHE A 72 12.38 -15.08 2.59
N ILE A 73 11.56 -15.71 1.75
CA ILE A 73 10.48 -16.61 2.19
C ILE A 73 11.03 -17.80 2.97
N LYS A 74 12.09 -18.43 2.45
CA LYS A 74 12.75 -19.54 3.13
C LYS A 74 13.36 -19.13 4.47
N MET A 75 13.90 -17.92 4.57
CA MET A 75 14.44 -17.39 5.81
C MET A 75 13.35 -17.13 6.84
N VAL A 76 12.21 -16.51 6.44
CA VAL A 76 11.03 -16.34 7.29
C VAL A 76 10.55 -17.70 7.82
N ALA A 77 10.41 -18.72 6.97
CA ALA A 77 9.95 -20.05 7.35
C ALA A 77 10.91 -20.76 8.32
N ARG A 78 12.24 -20.59 8.14
CA ARG A 78 13.27 -21.23 8.98
C ARG A 78 13.50 -20.52 10.31
N SER A 79 13.14 -19.24 10.39
CA SER A 79 13.25 -18.46 11.62
C SER A 79 12.36 -19.04 12.72
N ASP A 80 12.86 -19.14 13.94
CA ASP A 80 12.03 -19.51 15.08
C ASP A 80 11.08 -18.36 15.46
N ARG A 81 11.45 -17.11 15.21
CA ARG A 81 10.60 -15.94 15.45
C ARG A 81 9.37 -15.95 14.55
N TYR A 82 9.54 -16.10 13.23
CA TYR A 82 8.44 -15.96 12.27
C TYR A 82 7.85 -17.29 11.82
N GLY A 83 8.67 -18.33 11.66
CA GLY A 83 8.22 -19.63 11.16
C GLY A 83 7.24 -20.35 12.08
N GLN A 84 7.22 -20.02 13.38
CA GLN A 84 6.30 -20.57 14.37
C GLN A 84 4.95 -19.84 14.44
N ILE A 85 4.84 -18.65 13.84
CA ILE A 85 3.59 -17.89 13.78
C ILE A 85 2.52 -18.72 13.09
N TRP A 86 1.33 -18.78 13.69
CA TRP A 86 0.16 -19.40 13.09
C TRP A 86 -0.56 -18.42 12.19
N VAL A 87 -0.74 -18.79 10.93
CA VAL A 87 -1.74 -18.18 10.05
C VAL A 87 -3.09 -18.78 10.45
N LYS A 88 -3.94 -18.01 11.12
CA LYS A 88 -5.24 -18.49 11.66
C LYS A 88 -6.36 -18.33 10.65
N ASN A 89 -6.30 -17.26 9.89
CA ASN A 89 -7.25 -16.95 8.84
C ASN A 89 -6.53 -16.23 7.70
N ASN A 90 -6.95 -16.50 6.47
CA ASN A 90 -6.44 -15.82 5.28
C ASN A 90 -7.56 -15.72 4.25
N VAL A 91 -7.88 -14.50 3.86
CA VAL A 91 -8.87 -14.17 2.84
C VAL A 91 -8.17 -13.50 1.67
N ASP A 92 -8.44 -13.95 0.47
CA ASP A 92 -7.96 -13.35 -0.78
C ASP A 92 -9.11 -13.37 -1.78
N THR A 93 -9.69 -12.20 -2.04
CA THR A 93 -10.84 -12.01 -2.93
C THR A 93 -10.41 -11.19 -4.13
N PHE A 94 -10.66 -11.71 -5.31
CA PHE A 94 -10.43 -11.02 -6.58
C PHE A 94 -11.66 -11.16 -7.47
N ASP A 95 -12.24 -10.04 -7.91
CA ASP A 95 -13.32 -10.00 -8.88
C ASP A 95 -13.07 -8.91 -9.92
N GLU A 96 -12.76 -9.34 -11.14
CA GLU A 96 -12.45 -8.42 -12.24
C GLU A 96 -13.67 -7.59 -12.67
N LYS A 97 -14.89 -8.16 -12.60
CA LYS A 97 -16.12 -7.50 -13.06
C LYS A 97 -16.57 -6.41 -12.10
N GLU A 98 -16.48 -6.71 -10.79
CA GLU A 98 -16.83 -5.77 -9.73
C GLU A 98 -15.66 -4.88 -9.33
N HIS A 99 -14.48 -5.06 -9.93
CA HIS A 99 -13.23 -4.34 -9.64
C HIS A 99 -12.82 -4.45 -8.17
N ILE A 100 -12.86 -5.67 -7.63
CA ILE A 100 -12.52 -5.99 -6.25
C ILE A 100 -11.17 -6.71 -6.17
N GLN A 101 -10.28 -6.21 -5.34
CA GLN A 101 -9.09 -6.91 -4.88
C GLN A 101 -8.93 -6.67 -3.39
N PHE A 102 -9.23 -7.67 -2.57
CA PHE A 102 -9.14 -7.59 -1.12
C PHE A 102 -8.40 -8.79 -0.55
N GLY A 103 -7.42 -8.55 0.32
CA GLY A 103 -6.72 -9.59 1.05
C GLY A 103 -6.50 -9.21 2.51
N ALA A 104 -6.69 -10.17 3.41
CA ALA A 104 -6.44 -10.02 4.83
C ALA A 104 -6.03 -11.35 5.46
N MET A 105 -5.20 -11.30 6.49
CA MET A 105 -4.82 -12.49 7.26
C MET A 105 -4.73 -12.17 8.75
N THR A 106 -4.99 -13.18 9.57
CA THR A 106 -4.80 -13.14 11.01
C THR A 106 -3.63 -14.02 11.39
N LEU A 107 -2.62 -13.42 12.00
CA LEU A 107 -1.36 -14.06 12.40
C LEU A 107 -1.29 -14.07 13.93
N GLN A 108 -1.20 -15.26 14.53
CA GLN A 108 -1.02 -15.38 15.97
C GLN A 108 0.45 -15.19 16.33
N ILE A 109 0.75 -14.06 16.99
CA ILE A 109 2.11 -13.70 17.40
C ILE A 109 2.51 -14.48 18.66
N ASP A 110 1.61 -14.47 19.65
CA ASP A 110 1.74 -15.25 20.91
C ASP A 110 0.36 -15.65 21.45
N GLU A 111 0.29 -16.09 22.72
CA GLU A 111 -0.99 -16.51 23.31
C GLU A 111 -1.99 -15.36 23.46
N ASP A 112 -1.52 -14.13 23.70
CA ASP A 112 -2.32 -12.97 24.02
C ASP A 112 -2.49 -12.02 22.82
N HIS A 113 -1.60 -12.09 21.79
CA HIS A 113 -1.53 -11.13 20.71
C HIS A 113 -1.72 -11.79 19.34
N ASP A 114 -2.62 -11.21 18.54
CA ASP A 114 -2.73 -11.50 17.11
C ASP A 114 -2.40 -10.24 16.29
N LEU A 115 -1.85 -10.42 15.09
CA LEU A 115 -1.71 -9.38 14.08
C LEU A 115 -2.80 -9.55 13.03
N ILE A 116 -3.60 -8.51 12.81
CA ILE A 116 -4.48 -8.38 11.66
C ILE A 116 -3.71 -7.65 10.58
N LEU A 117 -3.47 -8.33 9.47
CA LEU A 117 -2.64 -7.84 8.39
C LEU A 117 -3.45 -7.71 7.11
N PHE A 118 -3.62 -6.48 6.62
CA PHE A 118 -4.26 -6.21 5.34
C PHE A 118 -3.23 -6.19 4.23
N LYS A 119 -3.51 -6.94 3.17
CA LYS A 119 -2.67 -7.03 1.98
C LYS A 119 -2.78 -5.75 1.17
N GLY A 120 -1.66 -5.29 0.64
CA GLY A 120 -1.60 -4.21 -0.33
C GLY A 120 -2.11 -4.63 -1.70
N THR A 121 -2.10 -3.69 -2.63
CA THR A 121 -2.49 -3.92 -4.01
C THR A 121 -1.50 -4.87 -4.67
N ASP A 122 -2.03 -5.83 -5.42
CA ASP A 122 -1.24 -6.60 -6.36
C ASP A 122 -0.88 -5.75 -7.61
N ASP A 123 -0.15 -6.33 -8.56
CA ASP A 123 0.20 -5.63 -9.82
C ASP A 123 -0.98 -5.53 -10.81
N SER A 124 -2.20 -5.94 -10.40
CA SER A 124 -3.36 -5.93 -11.28
C SER A 124 -3.89 -4.50 -11.53
N ILE A 125 -4.39 -4.29 -12.75
CA ILE A 125 -5.09 -3.04 -13.12
C ILE A 125 -6.35 -2.87 -12.26
N VAL A 126 -6.99 -3.97 -11.88
CA VAL A 126 -8.17 -3.98 -11.01
C VAL A 126 -7.85 -3.44 -9.63
N GLY A 127 -6.76 -3.90 -9.01
CA GLY A 127 -6.32 -3.43 -7.70
C GLY A 127 -6.01 -1.93 -7.72
N TRP A 128 -5.22 -1.46 -8.69
CA TRP A 128 -4.88 -0.05 -8.82
C TRP A 128 -6.10 0.83 -9.10
N ARG A 129 -7.09 0.35 -9.86
CA ARG A 129 -8.35 1.06 -10.07
C ARG A 129 -9.11 1.25 -8.75
N GLU A 130 -9.20 0.19 -7.93
CA GLU A 130 -9.84 0.27 -6.61
C GLU A 130 -9.10 1.25 -5.69
N ASP A 131 -7.77 1.29 -5.72
CA ASP A 131 -6.95 2.21 -4.93
C ASP A 131 -7.25 3.67 -5.24
N PHE A 132 -7.36 4.01 -6.52
CA PHE A 132 -7.76 5.36 -6.92
C PHE A 132 -9.20 5.67 -6.52
N MET A 133 -10.11 4.68 -6.57
CA MET A 133 -11.50 4.85 -6.18
C MET A 133 -11.67 5.02 -4.66
N MET A 134 -10.89 4.33 -3.83
CA MET A 134 -10.92 4.45 -2.37
C MET A 134 -10.76 5.89 -1.89
N SER A 135 -10.13 6.71 -2.68
CA SER A 135 -9.85 8.08 -2.36
C SER A 135 -11.08 8.98 -2.24
N PHE A 136 -12.19 8.62 -2.87
CA PHE A 136 -13.37 9.47 -2.93
C PHE A 136 -14.70 8.71 -2.95
N THR A 137 -14.66 7.37 -2.91
CA THR A 137 -15.85 6.53 -2.75
C THR A 137 -15.57 5.43 -1.75
N LYS A 138 -16.57 5.06 -0.97
CA LYS A 138 -16.48 3.87 -0.13
C LYS A 138 -16.44 2.63 -1.02
N THR A 139 -15.35 1.86 -0.93
CA THR A 139 -15.14 0.65 -1.73
C THR A 139 -15.55 -0.62 -0.97
N PHE A 140 -15.60 -1.74 -1.71
CA PHE A 140 -15.78 -3.06 -1.12
C PHE A 140 -14.67 -3.38 -0.11
N SER A 141 -13.40 -3.14 -0.45
CA SER A 141 -12.25 -3.44 0.41
C SER A 141 -12.31 -2.72 1.75
N GLN A 142 -12.77 -1.46 1.78
CA GLN A 142 -12.98 -0.73 3.04
C GLN A 142 -14.07 -1.37 3.90
N THR A 143 -15.20 -1.76 3.30
CA THR A 143 -16.27 -2.44 4.04
C THR A 143 -15.84 -3.82 4.52
N ALA A 144 -15.16 -4.58 3.67
CA ALA A 144 -14.65 -5.91 3.98
C ALA A 144 -13.57 -5.88 5.06
N SER A 145 -12.70 -4.86 5.07
CA SER A 145 -11.66 -4.72 6.09
C SER A 145 -12.25 -4.49 7.49
N LEU A 146 -13.29 -3.66 7.61
CA LEU A 146 -13.99 -3.47 8.88
C LEU A 146 -14.66 -4.77 9.34
N ALA A 147 -15.42 -5.42 8.46
CA ALA A 147 -16.10 -6.67 8.79
C ALA A 147 -15.12 -7.79 9.18
N TYR A 148 -13.98 -7.87 8.49
CA TYR A 148 -12.92 -8.81 8.83
C TYR A 148 -12.34 -8.53 10.21
N LEU A 149 -11.95 -7.28 10.48
CA LEU A 149 -11.37 -6.88 11.76
C LEU A 149 -12.35 -7.16 12.93
N GLU A 150 -13.62 -6.78 12.78
CA GLU A 150 -14.65 -7.04 13.79
C GLU A 150 -14.86 -8.53 14.05
N SER A 151 -14.77 -9.38 13.02
CA SER A 151 -14.96 -10.83 13.16
C SER A 151 -13.80 -11.53 13.88
N GLU A 152 -12.59 -10.95 13.87
CA GLU A 152 -11.40 -11.53 14.49
C GLU A 152 -11.23 -11.10 15.97
N ILE A 153 -11.83 -9.98 16.40
CA ILE A 153 -11.66 -9.46 17.76
C ILE A 153 -12.36 -10.37 18.79
N GLN A 154 -11.57 -10.83 19.74
CA GLN A 154 -11.99 -11.67 20.87
C GLN A 154 -11.72 -10.95 22.21
N PRO A 155 -12.61 -11.08 23.23
CA PRO A 155 -12.54 -10.30 24.47
C PRO A 155 -11.25 -10.47 25.30
N HIS A 156 -10.51 -11.55 25.10
CA HIS A 156 -9.32 -11.90 25.89
C HIS A 156 -8.00 -11.67 25.15
N LYS A 157 -8.07 -11.11 23.92
CA LYS A 157 -6.87 -10.88 23.09
C LYS A 157 -6.61 -9.41 22.86
N ARG A 158 -5.38 -9.10 22.49
CA ARG A 158 -4.88 -7.82 22.00
C ARG A 158 -4.47 -7.96 20.54
N TYR A 159 -4.59 -6.86 19.80
CA TYR A 159 -4.35 -6.88 18.37
C TYR A 159 -3.39 -5.80 17.94
N TYR A 160 -2.44 -6.19 17.10
CA TYR A 160 -1.77 -5.29 16.19
C TYR A 160 -2.54 -5.27 14.88
N VAL A 161 -2.61 -4.12 14.23
CA VAL A 161 -3.21 -3.99 12.90
C VAL A 161 -2.19 -3.37 11.98
N ALA A 162 -1.92 -3.99 10.83
CA ALA A 162 -0.89 -3.50 9.92
C ALA A 162 -1.28 -3.69 8.46
N GLY A 163 -0.59 -2.95 7.60
CA GLY A 163 -0.64 -3.16 6.16
C GLY A 163 0.29 -2.22 5.41
N HIS A 164 0.63 -2.61 4.20
CA HIS A 164 1.44 -1.82 3.29
C HIS A 164 0.58 -1.28 2.16
N SER A 165 0.84 -0.04 1.73
CA SER A 165 0.12 0.58 0.61
C SER A 165 -1.40 0.62 0.87
N LYS A 166 -2.24 0.08 -0.01
CA LYS A 166 -3.67 -0.14 0.22
C LYS A 166 -3.96 -0.81 1.57
N GLY A 167 -3.14 -1.80 1.96
CA GLY A 167 -3.28 -2.46 3.26
C GLY A 167 -3.12 -1.52 4.44
N GLY A 168 -2.21 -0.54 4.38
CA GLY A 168 -2.05 0.53 5.37
C GLY A 168 -3.30 1.40 5.47
N HIS A 169 -3.84 1.82 4.33
CA HIS A 169 -5.11 2.53 4.26
C HIS A 169 -6.26 1.73 4.92
N LEU A 170 -6.35 0.42 4.62
CA LEU A 170 -7.40 -0.45 5.18
C LEU A 170 -7.22 -0.65 6.69
N ALA A 171 -5.99 -0.72 7.19
CA ALA A 171 -5.69 -0.78 8.61
C ALA A 171 -6.19 0.48 9.35
N ILE A 172 -5.89 1.66 8.80
CA ILE A 172 -6.39 2.94 9.34
C ILE A 172 -7.92 3.02 9.26
N TYR A 173 -8.48 2.73 8.07
CA TYR A 173 -9.93 2.82 7.87
C TYR A 173 -10.69 1.91 8.81
N SER A 174 -10.39 0.60 8.82
CA SER A 174 -11.13 -0.36 9.62
C SER A 174 -11.03 -0.09 11.12
N THR A 175 -9.82 0.22 11.62
CA THR A 175 -9.62 0.47 13.05
C THR A 175 -10.31 1.75 13.50
N SER A 176 -10.30 2.82 12.69
CA SER A 176 -10.98 4.07 13.03
C SER A 176 -12.50 3.94 13.13
N GLN A 177 -13.11 2.95 12.46
CA GLN A 177 -14.55 2.69 12.47
C GLN A 177 -15.02 1.81 13.63
N LEU A 178 -14.10 1.17 14.37
CA LEU A 178 -14.46 0.29 15.49
C LEU A 178 -15.23 1.02 16.58
N MET A 179 -16.17 0.31 17.20
CA MET A 179 -16.79 0.74 18.46
C MET A 179 -15.74 0.76 19.58
N GLU A 180 -15.92 1.61 20.59
CA GLU A 180 -14.96 1.82 21.69
C GLU A 180 -14.52 0.51 22.36
N ASP A 181 -15.46 -0.41 22.61
CA ASP A 181 -15.16 -1.69 23.25
C ASP A 181 -14.18 -2.52 22.40
N ASN A 182 -14.37 -2.57 21.09
CA ASN A 182 -13.49 -3.27 20.18
C ASN A 182 -12.14 -2.50 19.98
N LEU A 183 -12.20 -1.17 19.89
CA LEU A 183 -11.01 -0.34 19.76
C LEU A 183 -10.07 -0.51 20.97
N ALA A 184 -10.61 -0.72 22.17
CA ALA A 184 -9.82 -0.96 23.39
C ALA A 184 -8.93 -2.22 23.31
N HIS A 185 -9.19 -3.15 22.39
CA HIS A 185 -8.37 -4.33 22.13
C HIS A 185 -7.19 -4.06 21.19
N ILE A 186 -7.18 -2.93 20.46
CA ILE A 186 -6.10 -2.59 19.53
C ILE A 186 -4.93 -1.97 20.29
N GLN A 187 -3.76 -2.56 20.17
CA GLN A 187 -2.55 -2.12 20.85
C GLN A 187 -1.74 -1.13 20.01
N ALA A 188 -1.57 -1.41 18.72
CA ALA A 188 -0.90 -0.52 17.79
C ALA A 188 -1.37 -0.75 16.35
N ILE A 189 -1.25 0.29 15.54
CA ILE A 189 -1.50 0.28 14.11
C ILE A 189 -0.20 0.65 13.41
N TYR A 190 0.23 -0.17 12.45
CA TYR A 190 1.40 0.09 11.61
C TYR A 190 0.94 0.37 10.17
N ASP A 191 0.92 1.63 9.81
CA ASP A 191 0.63 2.08 8.44
C ASP A 191 1.95 2.23 7.67
N LEU A 192 2.19 1.32 6.74
CA LEU A 192 3.41 1.26 5.93
C LEU A 192 3.15 1.87 4.55
N ASP A 193 3.39 3.16 4.42
CA ASP A 193 3.22 3.96 3.19
C ASP A 193 1.82 3.85 2.56
N GLY A 194 0.78 3.73 3.40
CA GLY A 194 -0.61 3.73 2.96
C GLY A 194 -1.12 5.13 2.62
N PRO A 195 -1.95 5.29 1.58
CA PRO A 195 -2.58 6.58 1.28
C PRO A 195 -3.56 6.98 2.39
N GLY A 196 -3.74 8.28 2.58
CA GLY A 196 -4.66 8.83 3.55
C GLY A 196 -6.13 8.60 3.19
N LEU A 197 -7.01 9.20 3.97
CA LEU A 197 -8.46 9.06 3.85
C LEU A 197 -9.09 10.41 3.47
N CYS A 198 -9.79 10.42 2.33
CA CYS A 198 -10.51 11.61 1.89
C CYS A 198 -11.67 11.94 2.85
N LYS A 199 -11.91 13.23 3.08
CA LYS A 199 -13.05 13.71 3.89
C LYS A 199 -14.41 13.21 3.38
N ASP A 200 -14.52 12.98 2.08
CA ASP A 200 -15.75 12.47 1.46
C ASP A 200 -16.03 11.01 1.83
N VAL A 201 -15.01 10.28 2.34
CA VAL A 201 -15.08 8.85 2.68
C VAL A 201 -15.12 8.65 4.20
N MET A 202 -14.42 9.49 4.95
CA MET A 202 -14.29 9.33 6.40
C MET A 202 -14.21 10.67 7.12
N ASP A 203 -14.90 10.73 8.27
CA ASP A 203 -14.80 11.85 9.20
C ASP A 203 -13.38 11.94 9.80
N PRO A 204 -12.69 13.08 9.72
CA PRO A 204 -11.40 13.29 10.35
C PRO A 204 -11.35 13.02 11.85
N GLU A 205 -12.47 13.18 12.57
CA GLU A 205 -12.54 12.87 14.00
C GLU A 205 -12.30 11.39 14.29
N LEU A 206 -12.69 10.50 13.38
CA LEU A 206 -12.48 9.06 13.53
C LEU A 206 -10.99 8.70 13.41
N THR A 207 -10.22 9.39 12.55
CA THR A 207 -8.77 9.20 12.48
C THR A 207 -8.07 9.74 13.73
N ALA A 208 -8.54 10.84 14.28
CA ALA A 208 -7.97 11.42 15.51
C ALA A 208 -8.06 10.47 16.72
N ARG A 209 -9.10 9.60 16.77
CA ARG A 209 -9.27 8.60 17.85
C ARG A 209 -8.15 7.57 17.91
N ILE A 210 -7.52 7.28 16.79
CA ILE A 210 -6.49 6.25 16.67
C ILE A 210 -5.07 6.82 16.54
N ASP A 211 -4.90 8.15 16.56
CA ASP A 211 -3.60 8.80 16.37
C ASP A 211 -2.54 8.32 17.37
N ALA A 212 -2.91 8.22 18.65
CA ALA A 212 -2.01 7.83 19.72
C ALA A 212 -1.47 6.39 19.63
N ILE A 213 -2.16 5.50 18.91
CA ILE A 213 -1.79 4.09 18.71
C ILE A 213 -1.30 3.81 17.28
N THR A 214 -1.21 4.83 16.43
CA THR A 214 -0.78 4.68 15.04
C THR A 214 0.68 5.09 14.88
N MET A 215 1.47 4.17 14.31
CA MET A 215 2.80 4.45 13.80
C MET A 215 2.75 4.38 12.28
N ARG A 216 3.10 5.49 11.65
CA ARG A 216 3.15 5.62 10.21
C ARG A 216 4.59 5.61 9.73
N VAL A 217 4.93 4.76 8.78
CA VAL A 217 6.25 4.70 8.16
C VAL A 217 6.13 4.98 6.67
N ILE A 218 6.86 5.99 6.22
CA ILE A 218 6.88 6.41 4.80
C ILE A 218 8.32 6.47 4.29
N PRO A 219 8.57 6.17 3.00
CA PRO A 219 9.91 6.35 2.43
C PRO A 219 10.25 7.83 2.25
N GLN A 220 11.54 8.14 2.13
CA GLN A 220 11.98 9.51 1.88
C GLN A 220 11.37 10.12 0.62
N TYR A 221 11.23 9.37 -0.47
CA TYR A 221 10.50 9.77 -1.67
C TYR A 221 9.09 9.19 -1.62
N CYS A 222 8.23 9.78 -0.80
CA CYS A 222 6.86 9.35 -0.59
C CYS A 222 5.90 10.08 -1.53
N ILE A 223 5.19 9.32 -2.38
CA ILE A 223 4.06 9.82 -3.16
C ILE A 223 2.77 9.17 -2.65
N VAL A 224 2.73 7.83 -2.61
CA VAL A 224 1.52 7.07 -2.26
C VAL A 224 1.04 7.44 -0.86
N GLY A 225 1.91 7.34 0.12
CA GLY A 225 1.56 7.67 1.50
C GLY A 225 1.10 9.10 1.72
N ASN A 226 1.48 10.04 0.87
CA ASN A 226 1.07 11.45 0.99
C ASN A 226 -0.18 11.82 0.18
N ILE A 227 -0.77 10.87 -0.56
CA ILE A 227 -2.07 11.07 -1.20
C ILE A 227 -3.16 11.15 -0.12
N PHE A 228 -4.06 12.13 -0.22
CA PHE A 228 -5.13 12.47 0.74
C PHE A 228 -4.66 13.04 2.09
N GLU A 229 -3.42 13.52 2.16
CA GLU A 229 -2.87 14.28 3.30
C GLU A 229 -3.19 13.63 4.65
N PRO A 230 -2.72 12.40 4.92
CA PRO A 230 -2.96 11.77 6.21
C PRO A 230 -2.25 12.55 7.31
N HIS A 231 -2.99 12.87 8.37
CA HIS A 231 -2.48 13.63 9.51
C HIS A 231 -2.36 12.72 10.72
N PHE A 232 -1.16 12.21 10.96
CA PHE A 232 -0.80 11.45 12.16
C PHE A 232 0.40 12.12 12.84
N SER A 233 0.46 12.04 14.17
CA SER A 233 1.52 12.66 14.96
C SER A 233 2.82 11.83 14.95
N ASN A 234 2.72 10.50 14.85
CA ASN A 234 3.85 9.57 14.92
C ASN A 234 4.23 9.09 13.52
N VAL A 235 5.03 9.87 12.79
CA VAL A 235 5.47 9.58 11.42
C VAL A 235 6.99 9.39 11.39
N HIS A 236 7.42 8.28 10.80
CA HIS A 236 8.80 7.90 10.59
C HIS A 236 9.15 7.91 9.11
N ILE A 237 10.17 8.66 8.73
CA ILE A 237 10.63 8.76 7.33
C ILE A 237 11.82 7.85 7.15
N VAL A 238 11.64 6.72 6.45
CA VAL A 238 12.68 5.73 6.25
C VAL A 238 13.51 6.01 5.01
N LYS A 239 14.81 5.79 5.13
CA LYS A 239 15.73 5.83 4.00
C LYS A 239 15.54 4.61 3.11
N SER A 240 15.64 4.81 1.78
CA SER A 240 15.58 3.72 0.80
C SER A 240 16.86 3.68 -0.06
N HIS A 241 17.18 2.50 -0.61
CA HIS A 241 18.23 2.36 -1.62
C HIS A 241 17.69 2.49 -3.04
N ALA A 242 16.36 2.41 -3.22
CA ALA A 242 15.71 2.63 -4.50
C ALA A 242 15.61 4.13 -4.85
N GLN A 243 15.17 4.44 -6.06
CA GLN A 243 14.99 5.80 -6.54
C GLN A 243 13.53 6.08 -6.91
N GLY A 244 13.08 7.32 -6.65
CA GLY A 244 11.75 7.76 -7.02
C GLY A 244 10.65 6.87 -6.44
N THR A 245 9.63 6.59 -7.22
CA THR A 245 8.46 5.79 -6.81
C THR A 245 8.78 4.36 -6.40
N MET A 246 9.92 3.81 -6.81
CA MET A 246 10.36 2.48 -6.38
C MET A 246 10.70 2.41 -4.89
N GLN A 247 10.84 3.55 -4.20
CA GLN A 247 10.96 3.59 -2.74
C GLN A 247 9.70 3.13 -2.00
N HIS A 248 8.56 3.06 -2.69
CA HIS A 248 7.32 2.50 -2.13
C HIS A 248 7.44 1.02 -1.73
N SER A 249 8.34 0.27 -2.37
CA SER A 249 8.56 -1.14 -2.03
C SER A 249 9.27 -1.30 -0.68
N LEU A 250 8.67 -2.07 0.24
CA LEU A 250 9.22 -2.37 1.57
C LEU A 250 10.64 -2.96 1.50
N SER A 251 10.90 -3.81 0.50
CA SER A 251 12.21 -4.45 0.29
C SER A 251 13.32 -3.45 -0.07
N SER A 252 12.95 -2.23 -0.48
CA SER A 252 13.91 -1.16 -0.78
C SER A 252 14.32 -0.33 0.45
N TRP A 253 13.62 -0.47 1.57
CA TRP A 253 13.88 0.30 2.77
C TRP A 253 15.18 -0.13 3.45
N GLN A 254 15.82 0.78 4.14
CA GLN A 254 17.12 0.54 4.76
C GLN A 254 16.97 0.30 6.27
N PHE A 255 17.66 -0.75 6.72
CA PHE A 255 17.64 -1.20 8.12
C PHE A 255 19.06 -1.41 8.63
N ASP A 256 19.22 -1.33 9.94
CA ASP A 256 20.37 -1.84 10.66
C ASP A 256 19.92 -2.70 11.86
N HIS A 257 20.82 -3.00 12.78
CA HIS A 257 20.49 -3.81 13.96
C HIS A 257 19.60 -3.10 15.00
N ASN A 258 19.38 -1.78 14.83
CA ASN A 258 18.49 -0.99 15.67
C ASN A 258 17.12 -0.76 15.04
N GLY A 259 16.86 -1.30 13.86
CA GLY A 259 15.61 -1.13 13.11
C GLY A 259 15.74 -0.23 11.89
N LEU A 260 14.76 0.65 11.66
CA LEU A 260 14.69 1.56 10.52
C LEU A 260 15.85 2.58 10.52
N ILE A 261 16.46 2.81 9.36
CA ILE A 261 17.36 3.95 9.16
C ILE A 261 16.52 5.13 8.72
N GLU A 262 16.32 6.06 9.65
CA GLU A 262 15.47 7.21 9.43
C GLU A 262 16.22 8.42 8.86
N VAL A 263 15.47 9.31 8.21
CA VAL A 263 15.91 10.63 7.76
C VAL A 263 14.98 11.70 8.32
N ALA A 264 15.49 12.92 8.45
CA ALA A 264 14.75 14.02 9.09
C ALA A 264 13.63 14.61 8.21
N GLU A 265 13.75 14.50 6.88
CA GLU A 265 12.85 15.18 5.94
C GLU A 265 12.59 14.31 4.71
N GLU A 266 11.41 14.47 4.15
CA GLU A 266 11.04 13.90 2.86
C GLU A 266 11.77 14.58 1.70
N ASP A 267 11.83 13.90 0.55
CA ASP A 267 12.35 14.47 -0.69
C ASP A 267 11.43 15.62 -1.17
N PRO A 268 11.98 16.82 -1.42
CA PRO A 268 11.18 17.98 -1.83
C PRO A 268 10.41 17.78 -3.14
N GLN A 269 10.89 16.90 -4.04
CA GLN A 269 10.22 16.60 -5.29
C GLN A 269 8.97 15.74 -5.06
N SER A 270 9.05 14.72 -4.19
CA SER A 270 7.88 13.89 -3.86
C SER A 270 6.81 14.71 -3.14
N VAL A 271 7.21 15.57 -2.20
CA VAL A 271 6.30 16.50 -1.51
C VAL A 271 5.60 17.44 -2.49
N TRP A 272 6.33 17.98 -3.47
CA TRP A 272 5.73 18.82 -4.51
C TRP A 272 4.72 18.05 -5.38
N ILE A 273 5.05 16.81 -5.78
CA ILE A 273 4.16 15.96 -6.59
C ILE A 273 2.88 15.62 -5.81
N SER A 274 3.01 15.09 -4.59
CA SER A 274 1.86 14.69 -3.77
C SER A 274 0.95 15.88 -3.45
N ARG A 275 1.52 17.04 -3.12
CA ARG A 275 0.75 18.28 -2.94
C ARG A 275 -0.02 18.68 -4.20
N SER A 276 0.60 18.56 -5.38
CA SER A 276 -0.06 18.88 -6.64
C SER A 276 -1.24 17.94 -6.94
N ILE A 277 -1.08 16.66 -6.63
CA ILE A 277 -2.16 15.67 -6.74
C ILE A 277 -3.29 16.00 -5.76
N ASN A 278 -2.97 16.28 -4.51
CA ASN A 278 -3.96 16.58 -3.48
C ASN A 278 -4.74 17.87 -3.80
N ASP A 279 -4.07 18.93 -4.27
CA ASP A 279 -4.72 20.18 -4.66
C ASP A 279 -5.63 19.99 -5.88
N TRP A 280 -5.20 19.17 -6.86
CA TRP A 280 -6.06 18.81 -7.98
C TRP A 280 -7.31 18.07 -7.51
N MET A 281 -7.15 17.06 -6.64
CA MET A 281 -8.28 16.29 -6.10
C MET A 281 -9.28 17.15 -5.31
N LYS A 282 -8.80 18.14 -4.56
CA LYS A 282 -9.67 19.08 -3.84
C LYS A 282 -10.53 19.96 -4.76
N ASN A 283 -10.03 20.24 -5.98
CA ASN A 283 -10.67 21.13 -6.93
C ASN A 283 -11.58 20.44 -7.95
N VAL A 284 -11.55 19.10 -8.01
CA VAL A 284 -12.40 18.30 -8.92
C VAL A 284 -13.50 17.63 -8.10
N ASN A 285 -14.76 17.76 -8.55
CA ASN A 285 -15.87 17.11 -7.83
C ASN A 285 -15.80 15.58 -7.92
N GLN A 286 -16.53 14.91 -7.05
CA GLN A 286 -16.47 13.46 -6.90
C GLN A 286 -16.87 12.70 -8.19
N GLU A 287 -17.89 13.15 -8.89
CA GLU A 287 -18.39 12.51 -10.11
C GLU A 287 -17.37 12.59 -11.25
N ASP A 288 -16.74 13.76 -11.43
CA ASP A 288 -15.69 13.95 -12.42
C ASP A 288 -14.43 13.14 -12.08
N ARG A 289 -14.06 13.03 -10.80
CA ARG A 289 -12.96 12.15 -10.35
C ARG A 289 -13.25 10.68 -10.70
N LYS A 290 -14.47 10.21 -10.40
CA LYS A 290 -14.92 8.85 -10.70
C LYS A 290 -14.88 8.56 -12.20
N THR A 291 -15.42 9.47 -13.00
CA THR A 291 -15.43 9.38 -14.46
C THR A 291 -14.00 9.30 -15.01
N PHE A 292 -13.11 10.18 -14.53
CA PHE A 292 -11.70 10.19 -14.93
C PHE A 292 -11.00 8.88 -14.62
N VAL A 293 -11.11 8.37 -13.38
CA VAL A 293 -10.48 7.12 -12.97
C VAL A 293 -10.99 5.95 -13.80
N ASN A 294 -12.31 5.82 -13.97
CA ASN A 294 -12.91 4.74 -14.76
C ASN A 294 -12.37 4.74 -16.19
N GLN A 295 -12.42 5.86 -16.87
CA GLN A 295 -11.99 5.96 -18.28
C GLN A 295 -10.47 5.79 -18.44
N MET A 296 -9.68 6.24 -17.46
CA MET A 296 -8.24 6.03 -17.45
C MET A 296 -7.91 4.52 -17.37
N PHE A 297 -8.52 3.81 -16.44
CA PHE A 297 -8.27 2.38 -16.27
C PHE A 297 -8.91 1.52 -17.37
N ASP A 298 -10.07 1.92 -17.92
CA ASP A 298 -10.63 1.29 -19.10
C ASP A 298 -9.68 1.42 -20.31
N ALA A 299 -9.01 2.56 -20.45
CA ALA A 299 -8.01 2.75 -21.50
C ALA A 299 -6.78 1.83 -21.33
N PHE A 300 -6.34 1.57 -20.10
CA PHE A 300 -5.25 0.61 -19.83
C PHE A 300 -5.66 -0.83 -20.16
N SER A 301 -6.93 -1.20 -20.00
CA SER A 301 -7.45 -2.55 -20.22
C SER A 301 -7.80 -2.86 -21.70
N ILE A 302 -7.75 -1.88 -22.62
CA ILE A 302 -8.20 -2.04 -24.03
C ILE A 302 -7.47 -3.16 -24.77
N ASN A 303 -6.20 -3.44 -24.44
CA ASN A 303 -5.42 -4.50 -25.10
C ASN A 303 -5.50 -5.83 -24.38
N GLY A 304 -6.42 -6.00 -23.42
CA GLY A 304 -6.52 -7.22 -22.59
C GLY A 304 -5.41 -7.32 -21.55
N ASN A 305 -4.67 -6.24 -21.28
CA ASN A 305 -3.68 -6.19 -20.21
C ASN A 305 -4.38 -6.37 -18.86
N VAL A 306 -3.87 -7.25 -18.03
CA VAL A 306 -4.40 -7.52 -16.68
C VAL A 306 -3.50 -6.93 -15.59
N ASN A 307 -2.26 -6.54 -15.93
CA ASN A 307 -1.32 -5.92 -15.00
C ASN A 307 -0.45 -4.85 -15.66
N PHE A 308 0.17 -4.00 -14.83
CA PHE A 308 1.02 -2.89 -15.31
C PHE A 308 2.33 -3.35 -15.94
N GLU A 309 2.86 -4.51 -15.60
CA GLU A 309 4.05 -5.07 -16.22
C GLU A 309 3.81 -5.38 -17.71
N GLU A 310 2.62 -5.84 -18.06
CA GLU A 310 2.22 -6.04 -19.46
C GLU A 310 2.12 -4.71 -20.20
N VAL A 311 1.58 -3.67 -19.56
CA VAL A 311 1.52 -2.32 -20.13
C VAL A 311 2.93 -1.75 -20.37
N LYS A 312 3.87 -1.94 -19.44
CA LYS A 312 5.27 -1.47 -19.59
C LYS A 312 6.04 -2.22 -20.67
N LYS A 313 5.75 -3.52 -20.88
CA LYS A 313 6.37 -4.34 -21.93
C LYS A 313 5.78 -4.09 -23.32
N GLY A 314 4.68 -3.34 -23.40
CA GLY A 314 4.03 -2.94 -24.64
C GLY A 314 4.96 -2.16 -25.57
N ASN A 315 4.79 -2.37 -26.87
CA ASN A 315 5.56 -1.67 -27.89
C ASN A 315 4.96 -0.28 -28.20
N LEU A 316 5.57 0.44 -29.14
CA LEU A 316 5.07 1.76 -29.61
C LEU A 316 3.60 1.73 -30.06
N MET A 317 3.11 0.59 -30.55
CA MET A 317 1.73 0.39 -30.97
C MET A 317 0.77 0.40 -29.79
N ASP A 318 1.15 -0.20 -28.66
CA ASP A 318 0.34 -0.21 -27.43
C ASP A 318 0.24 1.19 -26.84
N PHE A 319 1.35 1.95 -26.83
CA PHE A 319 1.33 3.36 -26.43
C PHE A 319 0.44 4.21 -27.36
N HIS A 320 0.50 3.98 -28.68
CA HIS A 320 -0.39 4.65 -29.65
C HIS A 320 -1.86 4.33 -29.36
N ASN A 321 -2.19 3.05 -29.16
CA ASN A 321 -3.54 2.60 -28.84
C ASN A 321 -4.06 3.21 -27.55
N LEU A 322 -3.22 3.27 -26.50
CA LEU A 322 -3.51 3.92 -25.24
C LEU A 322 -3.78 5.42 -25.43
N LEU A 323 -2.93 6.11 -26.18
CA LEU A 323 -3.13 7.52 -26.52
C LEU A 323 -4.40 7.75 -27.30
N MET A 324 -4.71 6.90 -28.29
CA MET A 324 -5.95 6.99 -29.10
C MET A 324 -7.18 6.70 -28.27
N ALA A 325 -7.10 5.75 -27.32
CA ALA A 325 -8.17 5.49 -26.37
C ALA A 325 -8.42 6.72 -25.47
N PHE A 326 -7.37 7.29 -24.91
CA PHE A 326 -7.45 8.52 -24.12
C PHE A 326 -8.03 9.70 -24.90
N LEU A 327 -7.64 9.87 -26.17
CA LEU A 327 -8.18 10.92 -27.04
C LEU A 327 -9.68 10.72 -27.40
N ARG A 328 -10.20 9.49 -27.25
CA ARG A 328 -11.63 9.18 -27.45
C ARG A 328 -12.46 9.35 -26.17
N THR A 329 -11.84 9.61 -25.03
CA THR A 329 -12.55 9.85 -23.77
C THR A 329 -13.43 11.09 -23.85
N ASP A 330 -14.36 11.21 -22.91
CA ASP A 330 -15.28 12.34 -22.84
C ASP A 330 -14.56 13.68 -22.52
N PRO A 331 -15.27 14.82 -22.70
CA PRO A 331 -14.69 16.13 -22.43
C PRO A 331 -14.27 16.36 -20.99
N VAL A 332 -14.93 15.72 -20.01
CA VAL A 332 -14.61 15.85 -18.58
C VAL A 332 -13.24 15.23 -18.29
N THR A 333 -13.01 14.00 -18.75
CA THR A 333 -11.72 13.31 -18.61
C THR A 333 -10.57 14.09 -19.24
N LYS A 334 -10.79 14.65 -20.44
CA LYS A 334 -9.79 15.50 -21.11
C LYS A 334 -9.48 16.76 -20.32
N LYS A 335 -10.51 17.45 -19.83
CA LYS A 335 -10.35 18.64 -18.98
C LYS A 335 -9.56 18.32 -17.73
N THR A 336 -9.95 17.26 -17.03
CA THR A 336 -9.31 16.79 -15.79
C THR A 336 -7.84 16.42 -16.00
N ALA A 337 -7.52 15.72 -17.09
CA ALA A 337 -6.14 15.36 -17.44
C ALA A 337 -5.25 16.58 -17.76
N VAL A 338 -5.83 17.69 -18.21
CA VAL A 338 -5.10 18.95 -18.44
C VAL A 338 -4.94 19.74 -17.14
N GLU A 339 -5.91 19.68 -16.25
CA GLU A 339 -5.89 20.42 -14.98
C GLU A 339 -4.78 19.95 -14.02
N LEU A 340 -4.49 18.66 -13.99
CA LEU A 340 -3.42 18.11 -13.12
C LEU A 340 -2.02 18.71 -13.44
N PRO A 341 -1.54 18.72 -14.70
CA PRO A 341 -0.30 19.41 -15.04
C PRO A 341 -0.34 20.90 -14.76
N VAL A 342 -1.48 21.55 -14.97
CA VAL A 342 -1.65 23.00 -14.71
C VAL A 342 -1.52 23.27 -13.19
N THR A 343 -2.15 22.45 -12.37
CA THR A 343 -2.05 22.55 -10.91
C THR A 343 -0.61 22.31 -10.43
N ALA A 344 0.07 21.31 -11.00
CA ALA A 344 1.47 21.04 -10.73
C ALA A 344 2.37 22.24 -11.09
N ILE A 345 2.14 22.89 -12.24
CA ILE A 345 2.84 24.12 -12.62
C ILE A 345 2.52 25.26 -11.66
N ALA A 346 1.27 25.39 -11.20
CA ALA A 346 0.86 26.40 -10.25
C ALA A 346 1.58 26.28 -8.89
N ASN A 347 1.85 25.05 -8.46
CA ASN A 347 2.54 24.75 -7.21
C ASN A 347 4.08 24.83 -7.31
N SER A 348 4.64 24.98 -8.51
CA SER A 348 6.07 25.08 -8.72
C SER A 348 6.59 26.51 -8.44
N GLY A 349 7.84 26.60 -7.99
CA GLY A 349 8.50 27.89 -7.79
C GLY A 349 8.72 28.66 -9.11
N PRO A 350 9.02 30.00 -9.02
CA PRO A 350 9.08 30.88 -10.20
C PRO A 350 10.03 30.41 -11.30
N ILE A 351 11.17 29.84 -10.93
CA ILE A 351 12.19 29.38 -11.88
C ILE A 351 11.71 28.12 -12.62
N VAL A 352 11.06 27.20 -11.92
CA VAL A 352 10.51 25.96 -12.49
C VAL A 352 9.32 26.28 -13.40
N LYS A 353 8.42 27.20 -12.99
CA LYS A 353 7.33 27.70 -13.81
C LYS A 353 7.82 28.21 -15.16
N LYS A 354 8.85 29.04 -15.18
CA LYS A 354 9.39 29.60 -16.43
C LYS A 354 9.93 28.52 -17.36
N ARG A 355 10.72 27.58 -16.84
CA ARG A 355 11.31 26.46 -17.63
C ARG A 355 10.25 25.50 -18.17
N LEU A 356 9.20 25.18 -17.37
CA LEU A 356 8.11 24.34 -17.84
C LEU A 356 7.28 25.02 -18.94
N TRP A 357 6.94 26.31 -18.77
CA TRP A 357 6.23 27.07 -19.79
C TRP A 357 6.99 27.19 -21.12
N GLU A 358 8.32 27.35 -21.06
CA GLU A 358 9.16 27.37 -22.24
C GLU A 358 9.11 26.02 -22.98
N ARG A 359 9.24 24.89 -22.26
CA ARG A 359 9.14 23.55 -22.84
C ARG A 359 7.76 23.22 -23.42
N ILE A 360 6.68 23.63 -22.76
CA ILE A 360 5.32 23.44 -23.26
C ILE A 360 5.10 24.24 -24.54
N LYS A 361 5.56 25.51 -24.60
CA LYS A 361 5.49 26.34 -25.80
C LYS A 361 6.26 25.77 -26.98
N GLU A 362 7.42 25.15 -26.73
CA GLU A 362 8.22 24.49 -27.77
C GLU A 362 7.53 23.23 -28.34
N ARG A 363 6.77 22.48 -27.51
CA ARG A 363 6.02 21.30 -27.95
C ARG A 363 4.71 21.62 -28.68
N ILE A 364 4.08 22.74 -28.35
CA ILE A 364 2.85 23.18 -29.02
C ILE A 364 3.18 23.79 -30.41
N LYS A 365 4.41 24.21 -30.64
CA LYS A 365 4.88 24.76 -31.95
C LYS A 365 5.39 23.69 -32.93
N LYS A 366 5.50 22.44 -32.49
CA LYS A 366 5.79 21.26 -33.32
C LYS A 366 4.50 20.46 -33.57
#